data_a009a5519e68e0c1881a4bb66f45fa7b
#
_entry.id   a009a5519e68e0c1881a4bb66f45fa7b
#
_cell.length_a   1.000
_cell.length_b   1.000
_cell.length_c   1.000
_cell.angle_alpha   90.00
_cell.angle_beta   90.00
_cell.angle_gamma   90.00
#
_symmetry.space_group_name_H-M   'P 1'
#
loop_
_entity.id
_entity.type
_entity.pdbx_description
1 polymer ?
#
loop_
_entity_poly.entity_id
_entity_poly.type
_entity_poly.pdbx_seq_one_letter_code
_entity_poly.pdbx_strand_id
1 'polypeptide(L)'
;MKKSVVRRVLKYIKPYKGLLALAILSAIISVSLTLYIPVLTGNAIDNIIDKGNVNFENVLQIIIYIAVGVAGVAIFQWTMTYFTNVISYKTVRDLRRDVFCKFNDVPLSYIDTHSHGDLISRVINDVDAVGDGLSQMFLQLFSGIVTILGTMVFMFIIDWRIALAVIILTPLSLFVAAFIGKMTHNRFARQQQLQGDISSYVEEYVGNQRIVKAFSYEDRAFENFEKYNQELYTVGFKAQFAGALANPSTRFVNAMVYAAVGIFGAITAIAGTLSVGQLSCFLTYANQYTKPFNEVTGVLTQLQTAIAAAGRVFDVLDAENEPEDKPDSIKVENCKGNVKIENVNFSYVKDKPLITNFSLDVKSGSHIAIVGPTGCGKTTFINLLMRFYDTDSGKISVDGVDIKDMERDELRKLYGMVLQDSWLFCGTIMENLKYGNPNATDEEVIEAAKAAYAHSFIRRMPDGYDTMISESGGNLSQGQKQLLCIARAMLSNPTMLILDEATSSIDTLTEIRVQKAFAKIMQGRTSFVVAHRLSTIKESDVILVMRDGNIIEQGTHDELLAKGGFYKNLYESQFAK
;
A
#
# COMPACT_ATOMS: atom_id res chain seq x y z
N MET A 1 16.93 13.24 6.57
CA MET A 1 15.93 12.26 6.06
C MET A 1 16.45 11.39 4.91
N LYS A 2 16.71 11.90 3.70
CA LYS A 2 17.08 11.04 2.53
C LYS A 2 18.27 10.08 2.75
N LYS A 3 19.35 10.49 3.46
CA LYS A 3 20.52 9.62 3.73
C LYS A 3 20.19 8.44 4.66
N SER A 4 19.25 8.59 5.60
CA SER A 4 18.83 7.50 6.49
C SER A 4 17.99 6.47 5.77
N VAL A 5 17.08 6.89 4.86
CA VAL A 5 16.24 6.01 4.03
C VAL A 5 17.10 5.11 3.14
N VAL A 6 18.04 5.70 2.39
CA VAL A 6 18.94 4.94 1.52
C VAL A 6 19.75 3.92 2.32
N ARG A 7 20.28 4.30 3.49
CA ARG A 7 21.03 3.38 4.36
C ARG A 7 20.16 2.20 4.84
N ARG A 8 18.88 2.43 5.10
CA ARG A 8 17.92 1.38 5.49
C ARG A 8 17.63 0.42 4.33
N VAL A 9 17.40 0.94 3.12
CA VAL A 9 17.23 0.09 1.93
C VAL A 9 18.46 -0.77 1.70
N LEU A 10 19.67 -0.20 1.82
CA LEU A 10 20.92 -0.96 1.71
C LEU A 10 21.05 -2.05 2.78
N LYS A 11 20.46 -1.87 3.97
CA LYS A 11 20.43 -2.92 5.01
C LYS A 11 19.61 -4.13 4.57
N TYR A 12 18.52 -3.95 3.82
CA TYR A 12 17.74 -5.06 3.23
C TYR A 12 18.49 -5.78 2.11
N ILE A 13 19.40 -5.09 1.42
CA ILE A 13 20.25 -5.71 0.37
C ILE A 13 21.40 -6.49 0.98
N LYS A 14 21.87 -6.13 2.19
CA LYS A 14 23.05 -6.73 2.84
C LYS A 14 23.04 -8.27 2.92
N PRO A 15 21.92 -8.97 3.17
CA PRO A 15 21.87 -10.43 3.16
C PRO A 15 22.25 -11.03 1.79
N TYR A 16 22.05 -10.28 0.70
CA TYR A 16 22.25 -10.70 -0.69
C TYR A 16 23.60 -10.25 -1.27
N LYS A 17 24.58 -9.87 -0.42
CA LYS A 17 25.89 -9.34 -0.83
C LYS A 17 26.65 -10.25 -1.81
N GLY A 18 26.48 -11.58 -1.73
CA GLY A 18 27.09 -12.52 -2.66
C GLY A 18 26.52 -12.41 -4.08
N LEU A 19 25.19 -12.31 -4.20
CA LEU A 19 24.51 -12.08 -5.49
C LEU A 19 24.85 -10.70 -6.06
N LEU A 20 24.98 -9.70 -5.19
CA LEU A 20 25.39 -8.35 -5.57
C LEU A 20 26.80 -8.35 -6.15
N ALA A 21 27.75 -9.04 -5.52
CA ALA A 21 29.12 -9.16 -6.02
C ALA A 21 29.16 -9.86 -7.40
N LEU A 22 28.35 -10.91 -7.59
CA LEU A 22 28.22 -11.59 -8.89
C LEU A 22 27.59 -10.68 -9.96
N ALA A 23 26.58 -9.90 -9.62
CA ALA A 23 25.96 -8.93 -10.54
C ALA A 23 26.99 -7.85 -10.96
N ILE A 24 27.73 -7.31 -10.01
CA ILE A 24 28.79 -6.31 -10.27
C ILE A 24 29.91 -6.88 -11.15
N LEU A 25 30.38 -8.09 -10.83
CA LEU A 25 31.41 -8.76 -11.62
C LEU A 25 30.94 -9.00 -13.06
N SER A 26 29.70 -9.51 -13.22
CA SER A 26 29.10 -9.74 -14.53
C SER A 26 28.96 -8.43 -15.32
N ALA A 27 28.57 -7.32 -14.65
CA ALA A 27 28.49 -6.00 -15.29
C ALA A 27 29.87 -5.52 -15.79
N ILE A 28 30.92 -5.65 -14.96
CA ILE A 28 32.28 -5.23 -15.34
C ILE A 28 32.77 -6.06 -16.54
N ILE A 29 32.60 -7.39 -16.50
CA ILE A 29 33.00 -8.25 -17.62
C ILE A 29 32.20 -7.91 -18.90
N SER A 30 30.87 -7.77 -18.78
CA SER A 30 30.02 -7.43 -19.92
C SER A 30 30.43 -6.11 -20.56
N VAL A 31 30.66 -5.06 -19.75
CA VAL A 31 31.09 -3.74 -20.27
C VAL A 31 32.50 -3.83 -20.86
N SER A 32 33.43 -4.53 -20.22
CA SER A 32 34.80 -4.68 -20.74
C SER A 32 34.81 -5.38 -22.10
N LEU A 33 34.02 -6.45 -22.26
CA LEU A 33 33.85 -7.12 -23.57
C LEU A 33 33.20 -6.19 -24.59
N THR A 34 32.16 -5.44 -24.20
CA THR A 34 31.49 -4.46 -25.08
C THR A 34 32.45 -3.38 -25.57
N LEU A 35 33.37 -2.92 -24.72
CA LEU A 35 34.39 -1.93 -25.06
C LEU A 35 35.55 -2.51 -25.86
N TYR A 36 35.79 -3.81 -25.79
CA TYR A 36 36.85 -4.47 -26.57
C TYR A 36 36.43 -4.74 -28.02
N ILE A 37 35.13 -4.94 -28.30
CA ILE A 37 34.61 -5.19 -29.65
C ILE A 37 34.96 -4.09 -30.64
N PRO A 38 34.85 -2.78 -30.36
CA PRO A 38 35.30 -1.72 -31.27
C PRO A 38 36.78 -1.78 -31.65
N VAL A 39 37.64 -2.23 -30.70
CA VAL A 39 39.08 -2.42 -31.01
C VAL A 39 39.27 -3.53 -32.03
N LEU A 40 38.59 -4.65 -31.87
CA LEU A 40 38.60 -5.76 -32.84
C LEU A 40 38.08 -5.30 -34.20
N THR A 41 36.97 -4.51 -34.19
CA THR A 41 36.42 -3.98 -35.44
C THR A 41 37.40 -3.04 -36.13
N GLY A 42 38.09 -2.17 -35.38
CA GLY A 42 39.16 -1.30 -35.92
C GLY A 42 40.30 -2.10 -36.53
N ASN A 43 40.75 -3.15 -35.83
CA ASN A 43 41.80 -4.03 -36.35
C ASN A 43 41.35 -4.76 -37.63
N ALA A 44 40.07 -5.17 -37.73
CA ALA A 44 39.55 -5.77 -38.95
C ALA A 44 39.56 -4.78 -40.13
N ILE A 45 39.19 -3.50 -39.87
CA ILE A 45 39.23 -2.42 -40.89
C ILE A 45 40.66 -2.19 -41.37
N ASP A 46 41.63 -2.15 -40.46
CA ASP A 46 43.04 -1.93 -40.81
C ASP A 46 43.64 -3.08 -41.65
N ASN A 47 43.03 -4.30 -41.62
CA ASN A 47 43.40 -5.40 -42.50
C ASN A 47 42.72 -5.39 -43.89
N ILE A 48 41.87 -4.38 -44.20
CA ILE A 48 41.08 -4.27 -45.45
C ILE A 48 41.51 -3.05 -46.30
N ILE A 49 42.53 -2.27 -45.92
CA ILE A 49 42.76 -0.92 -46.38
C ILE A 49 43.16 -0.76 -47.88
N ASP A 50 43.71 -1.81 -48.53
CA ASP A 50 44.17 -1.68 -49.92
C ASP A 50 43.41 -2.55 -50.91
N LYS A 51 43.10 -1.94 -52.07
CA LYS A 51 42.43 -2.63 -53.16
C LYS A 51 43.31 -3.78 -53.71
N GLY A 52 42.91 -5.01 -53.39
CA GLY A 52 43.66 -6.22 -53.78
C GLY A 52 44.61 -6.78 -52.71
N ASN A 53 44.73 -6.13 -51.57
CA ASN A 53 45.59 -6.59 -50.46
C ASN A 53 44.79 -6.74 -49.16
N VAL A 54 43.79 -7.63 -49.21
CA VAL A 54 42.95 -7.96 -48.06
C VAL A 54 43.45 -9.28 -47.45
N ASN A 55 43.79 -9.26 -46.17
CA ASN A 55 44.17 -10.47 -45.45
C ASN A 55 42.92 -11.17 -44.91
N PHE A 56 42.27 -11.99 -45.73
CA PHE A 56 41.02 -12.69 -45.43
C PHE A 56 41.13 -13.64 -44.23
N GLU A 57 42.30 -14.23 -44.03
CA GLU A 57 42.54 -15.14 -42.89
C GLU A 57 42.47 -14.40 -41.56
N ASN A 58 43.18 -13.28 -41.44
CA ASN A 58 43.17 -12.43 -40.26
C ASN A 58 41.78 -11.81 -40.01
N VAL A 59 41.10 -11.34 -41.06
CA VAL A 59 39.76 -10.81 -40.95
C VAL A 59 38.78 -11.86 -40.43
N LEU A 60 38.85 -13.10 -40.95
CA LEU A 60 38.00 -14.21 -40.50
C LEU A 60 38.22 -14.52 -39.03
N GLN A 61 39.49 -14.58 -38.58
CA GLN A 61 39.82 -14.80 -37.16
C GLN A 61 39.23 -13.68 -36.29
N ILE A 62 39.37 -12.42 -36.70
CA ILE A 62 38.82 -11.27 -35.95
C ILE A 62 37.28 -11.36 -35.89
N ILE A 63 36.61 -11.74 -36.97
CA ILE A 63 35.14 -11.95 -36.97
C ILE A 63 34.74 -13.03 -35.96
N ILE A 64 35.49 -14.12 -35.88
CA ILE A 64 35.25 -15.18 -34.89
C ILE A 64 35.42 -14.63 -33.47
N TYR A 65 36.47 -13.83 -33.18
CA TYR A 65 36.67 -13.19 -31.88
C TYR A 65 35.53 -12.22 -31.54
N ILE A 66 35.07 -11.44 -32.51
CA ILE A 66 33.89 -10.55 -32.33
C ILE A 66 32.66 -11.39 -31.99
N ALA A 67 32.40 -12.47 -32.71
CA ALA A 67 31.24 -13.35 -32.46
C ALA A 67 31.29 -13.96 -31.05
N VAL A 68 32.46 -14.47 -30.62
CA VAL A 68 32.68 -14.97 -29.24
C VAL A 68 32.52 -13.86 -28.22
N GLY A 69 33.04 -12.66 -28.49
CA GLY A 69 32.90 -11.48 -27.65
C GLY A 69 31.42 -11.08 -27.47
N VAL A 70 30.66 -11.01 -28.55
CA VAL A 70 29.21 -10.69 -28.51
C VAL A 70 28.43 -11.76 -27.73
N ALA A 71 28.72 -13.05 -27.94
CA ALA A 71 28.11 -14.11 -27.16
C ALA A 71 28.46 -13.98 -25.65
N GLY A 72 29.72 -13.64 -25.34
CA GLY A 72 30.15 -13.36 -23.97
C GLY A 72 29.38 -12.18 -23.36
N VAL A 73 29.26 -11.05 -24.09
CA VAL A 73 28.46 -9.88 -23.66
C VAL A 73 27.02 -10.31 -23.33
N ALA A 74 26.38 -11.06 -24.23
CA ALA A 74 24.99 -11.52 -24.03
C ALA A 74 24.84 -12.37 -22.75
N ILE A 75 25.75 -13.33 -22.53
CA ILE A 75 25.73 -14.20 -21.35
C ILE A 75 25.92 -13.38 -20.06
N PHE A 76 26.93 -12.51 -20.01
CA PHE A 76 27.20 -11.73 -18.80
C PHE A 76 26.15 -10.65 -18.56
N GLN A 77 25.58 -10.05 -19.60
CA GLN A 77 24.46 -9.12 -19.49
C GLN A 77 23.20 -9.83 -18.96
N TRP A 78 22.88 -11.03 -19.47
CA TRP A 78 21.79 -11.84 -18.96
C TRP A 78 22.00 -12.21 -17.49
N THR A 79 23.21 -12.66 -17.14
CA THR A 79 23.58 -13.03 -15.77
C THR A 79 23.46 -11.85 -14.81
N MET A 80 23.95 -10.67 -15.21
CA MET A 80 23.80 -9.43 -14.44
C MET A 80 22.34 -9.10 -14.20
N THR A 81 21.50 -9.11 -15.25
CA THR A 81 20.06 -8.82 -15.16
C THR A 81 19.36 -9.83 -14.26
N TYR A 82 19.67 -11.11 -14.39
CA TYR A 82 19.10 -12.17 -13.54
C TYR A 82 19.39 -11.92 -12.06
N PHE A 83 20.65 -11.72 -11.68
CA PHE A 83 21.02 -11.49 -10.28
C PHE A 83 20.43 -10.18 -9.73
N THR A 84 20.41 -9.12 -10.53
CA THR A 84 19.80 -7.84 -10.15
C THR A 84 18.31 -8.00 -9.84
N ASN A 85 17.58 -8.70 -10.72
CA ASN A 85 16.16 -8.96 -10.51
C ASN A 85 15.92 -9.83 -9.27
N VAL A 86 16.73 -10.89 -9.06
CA VAL A 86 16.63 -11.74 -7.86
C VAL A 86 16.85 -10.92 -6.58
N ILE A 87 17.81 -10.00 -6.55
CA ILE A 87 18.04 -9.11 -5.40
C ILE A 87 16.85 -8.19 -5.18
N SER A 88 16.36 -7.55 -6.25
CA SER A 88 15.24 -6.63 -6.18
C SER A 88 13.97 -7.32 -5.66
N TYR A 89 13.55 -8.43 -6.27
CA TYR A 89 12.36 -9.17 -5.84
C TYR A 89 12.46 -9.76 -4.43
N LYS A 90 13.64 -10.23 -4.00
CA LYS A 90 13.84 -10.68 -2.62
C LYS A 90 13.74 -9.52 -1.63
N THR A 91 14.29 -8.36 -1.97
CA THR A 91 14.19 -7.14 -1.15
C THR A 91 12.74 -6.67 -1.04
N VAL A 92 11.99 -6.65 -2.15
CA VAL A 92 10.56 -6.33 -2.19
C VAL A 92 9.76 -7.30 -1.31
N ARG A 93 10.00 -8.61 -1.46
CA ARG A 93 9.35 -9.63 -0.63
C ARG A 93 9.58 -9.39 0.87
N ASP A 94 10.82 -9.14 1.26
CA ASP A 94 11.18 -8.97 2.68
C ASP A 94 10.58 -7.67 3.24
N LEU A 95 10.63 -6.56 2.48
CA LEU A 95 9.97 -5.30 2.85
C LEU A 95 8.46 -5.48 2.98
N ARG A 96 7.81 -6.11 2.00
CA ARG A 96 6.35 -6.32 2.01
C ARG A 96 5.92 -7.15 3.20
N ARG A 97 6.66 -8.22 3.51
CA ARG A 97 6.42 -9.05 4.69
C ARG A 97 6.53 -8.23 5.98
N ASP A 98 7.61 -7.45 6.13
CA ASP A 98 7.85 -6.68 7.35
C ASP A 98 6.79 -5.59 7.55
N VAL A 99 6.35 -4.91 6.47
CA VAL A 99 5.25 -3.93 6.53
C VAL A 99 3.92 -4.61 6.89
N PHE A 100 3.64 -5.77 6.29
CA PHE A 100 2.42 -6.51 6.61
C PHE A 100 2.38 -6.99 8.07
N CYS A 101 3.50 -7.53 8.56
CA CYS A 101 3.62 -7.91 9.98
C CYS A 101 3.43 -6.69 10.90
N LYS A 102 3.99 -5.53 10.51
CA LYS A 102 3.86 -4.30 11.28
C LYS A 102 2.41 -3.84 11.47
N PHE A 103 1.51 -4.10 10.50
CA PHE A 103 0.09 -3.79 10.68
C PHE A 103 -0.60 -4.60 11.79
N ASN A 104 -0.06 -5.76 12.15
CA ASN A 104 -0.55 -6.52 13.29
C ASN A 104 -0.07 -5.93 14.64
N ASP A 105 1.04 -5.18 14.62
CA ASP A 105 1.71 -4.67 15.82
C ASP A 105 1.32 -3.21 16.13
N VAL A 106 0.73 -2.48 15.18
CA VAL A 106 0.32 -1.08 15.40
C VAL A 106 -1.03 -1.00 16.11
N PRO A 107 -1.26 0.03 16.94
CA PRO A 107 -2.55 0.22 17.58
C PRO A 107 -3.63 0.57 16.56
N LEU A 108 -4.90 0.26 16.89
CA LEU A 108 -6.04 0.55 16.02
C LEU A 108 -6.13 2.05 15.66
N SER A 109 -5.72 2.93 16.58
CA SER A 109 -5.65 4.38 16.34
C SER A 109 -4.79 4.77 15.14
N TYR A 110 -3.74 4.01 14.85
CA TYR A 110 -2.92 4.23 13.65
C TYR A 110 -3.70 3.91 12.37
N ILE A 111 -4.45 2.81 12.38
CA ILE A 111 -5.28 2.41 11.23
C ILE A 111 -6.42 3.40 11.02
N ASP A 112 -7.11 3.83 12.09
CA ASP A 112 -8.25 4.75 12.03
C ASP A 112 -7.85 6.17 11.57
N THR A 113 -6.61 6.59 11.82
CA THR A 113 -6.10 7.92 11.42
C THR A 113 -5.59 7.98 9.99
N HIS A 114 -5.42 6.85 9.32
CA HIS A 114 -4.94 6.76 7.94
C HIS A 114 -6.01 6.18 7.02
N SER A 115 -6.09 6.66 5.78
CA SER A 115 -7.01 6.05 4.83
C SER A 115 -6.54 4.63 4.46
N HIS A 116 -7.47 3.68 4.38
CA HIS A 116 -7.18 2.30 4.01
C HIS A 116 -6.48 2.20 2.64
N GLY A 117 -6.90 3.03 1.67
CA GLY A 117 -6.26 3.10 0.36
C GLY A 117 -4.79 3.51 0.42
N ASP A 118 -4.43 4.47 1.29
CA ASP A 118 -3.04 4.89 1.50
C ASP A 118 -2.22 3.74 2.11
N LEU A 119 -2.74 3.06 3.15
CA LEU A 119 -2.05 1.93 3.79
C LEU A 119 -1.83 0.78 2.80
N ILE A 120 -2.85 0.42 2.01
CA ILE A 120 -2.74 -0.60 0.96
C ILE A 120 -1.71 -0.20 -0.09
N SER A 121 -1.74 1.07 -0.54
CA SER A 121 -0.79 1.58 -1.52
C SER A 121 0.66 1.52 -1.04
N ARG A 122 0.91 1.72 0.27
CA ARG A 122 2.25 1.59 0.86
C ARG A 122 2.79 0.16 0.80
N VAL A 123 1.93 -0.86 0.98
CA VAL A 123 2.32 -2.28 0.91
C VAL A 123 2.56 -2.74 -0.52
N ILE A 124 1.74 -2.26 -1.45
CA ILE A 124 1.75 -2.73 -2.84
C ILE A 124 2.62 -1.80 -3.69
N ASN A 125 2.14 -0.58 -3.94
CA ASN A 125 2.74 0.31 -4.93
C ASN A 125 4.09 0.89 -4.48
N ASP A 126 4.20 1.31 -3.21
CA ASP A 126 5.44 1.92 -2.71
C ASP A 126 6.57 0.90 -2.58
N VAL A 127 6.26 -0.32 -2.13
CA VAL A 127 7.25 -1.40 -2.05
C VAL A 127 7.72 -1.81 -3.46
N ASP A 128 6.82 -1.87 -4.45
CA ASP A 128 7.18 -2.15 -5.85
C ASP A 128 8.03 -1.02 -6.44
N ALA A 129 7.68 0.24 -6.17
CA ALA A 129 8.50 1.39 -6.60
C ALA A 129 9.93 1.36 -6.03
N VAL A 130 10.12 0.86 -4.80
CA VAL A 130 11.46 0.61 -4.24
C VAL A 130 12.20 -0.46 -5.06
N GLY A 131 11.52 -1.55 -5.42
CA GLY A 131 12.10 -2.62 -6.26
C GLY A 131 12.52 -2.14 -7.63
N ASP A 132 11.67 -1.36 -8.29
CA ASP A 132 11.96 -0.77 -9.60
C ASP A 132 13.17 0.17 -9.52
N GLY A 133 13.22 1.03 -8.50
CA GLY A 133 14.36 1.91 -8.27
C GLY A 133 15.67 1.17 -8.04
N LEU A 134 15.64 0.05 -7.32
CA LEU A 134 16.81 -0.82 -7.13
C LEU A 134 17.27 -1.43 -8.45
N SER A 135 16.34 -1.97 -9.24
CA SER A 135 16.65 -2.54 -10.55
C SER A 135 17.28 -1.50 -11.47
N GLN A 136 16.72 -0.30 -11.55
CA GLN A 136 17.26 0.78 -12.37
C GLN A 136 18.63 1.28 -11.88
N MET A 137 18.85 1.31 -10.57
CA MET A 137 20.14 1.69 -10.00
C MET A 137 21.26 0.74 -10.48
N PHE A 138 20.99 -0.56 -10.47
CA PHE A 138 21.99 -1.54 -10.87
C PHE A 138 22.15 -1.64 -12.39
N LEU A 139 21.05 -1.68 -13.15
CA LEU A 139 21.07 -1.92 -14.58
C LEU A 139 21.55 -0.70 -15.38
N GLN A 140 21.21 0.51 -14.96
CA GLN A 140 21.51 1.72 -15.73
C GLN A 140 22.57 2.59 -15.07
N LEU A 141 22.44 2.92 -13.78
CA LEU A 141 23.39 3.83 -13.13
C LEU A 141 24.75 3.17 -12.98
N PHE A 142 24.80 1.95 -12.46
CA PHE A 142 26.07 1.25 -12.22
C PHE A 142 26.75 0.89 -13.55
N SER A 143 26.05 0.25 -14.49
CA SER A 143 26.60 -0.09 -15.80
C SER A 143 26.99 1.17 -16.58
N GLY A 144 26.22 2.25 -16.47
CA GLY A 144 26.53 3.54 -17.09
C GLY A 144 27.84 4.14 -16.56
N ILE A 145 28.06 4.11 -15.22
CA ILE A 145 29.32 4.59 -14.63
C ILE A 145 30.51 3.75 -15.12
N VAL A 146 30.37 2.42 -15.13
CA VAL A 146 31.42 1.53 -15.62
C VAL A 146 31.70 1.77 -17.10
N THR A 147 30.66 2.00 -17.92
CA THR A 147 30.81 2.34 -19.34
C THR A 147 31.54 3.68 -19.53
N ILE A 148 31.17 4.71 -18.78
CA ILE A 148 31.84 6.03 -18.86
C ILE A 148 33.31 5.89 -18.51
N LEU A 149 33.64 5.27 -17.36
CA LEU A 149 35.03 5.10 -16.93
C LEU A 149 35.83 4.22 -17.89
N GLY A 150 35.22 3.12 -18.34
CA GLY A 150 35.88 2.21 -19.29
C GLY A 150 36.12 2.86 -20.65
N THR A 151 35.14 3.55 -21.23
CA THR A 151 35.32 4.27 -22.50
C THR A 151 36.37 5.37 -22.39
N MET A 152 36.42 6.12 -21.28
CA MET A 152 37.50 7.08 -21.03
C MET A 152 38.88 6.42 -21.10
N VAL A 153 39.09 5.33 -20.38
CA VAL A 153 40.35 4.60 -20.35
C VAL A 153 40.75 4.17 -21.76
N PHE A 154 39.86 3.53 -22.51
CA PHE A 154 40.13 3.08 -23.89
C PHE A 154 40.42 4.22 -24.84
N MET A 155 39.68 5.36 -24.75
CA MET A 155 39.95 6.53 -25.56
C MET A 155 41.34 7.15 -25.28
N PHE A 156 41.74 7.23 -23.99
CA PHE A 156 43.07 7.72 -23.62
C PHE A 156 44.22 6.84 -24.12
N ILE A 157 43.99 5.52 -24.21
CA ILE A 157 45.00 4.56 -24.75
C ILE A 157 45.21 4.80 -26.26
N ILE A 158 44.17 5.15 -27.01
CA ILE A 158 44.24 5.35 -28.45
C ILE A 158 44.88 6.73 -28.77
N ASP A 159 44.25 7.82 -28.34
CA ASP A 159 44.78 9.19 -28.48
C ASP A 159 44.22 10.10 -27.39
N TRP A 160 45.08 10.60 -26.52
CA TRP A 160 44.69 11.46 -25.40
C TRP A 160 44.10 12.81 -25.81
N ARG A 161 44.51 13.36 -26.99
CA ARG A 161 44.09 14.66 -27.47
C ARG A 161 42.63 14.63 -27.90
N ILE A 162 42.25 13.61 -28.68
CA ILE A 162 40.87 13.41 -29.12
C ILE A 162 40.00 13.03 -27.94
N ALA A 163 40.51 12.20 -27.03
CA ALA A 163 39.81 11.83 -25.80
C ALA A 163 39.44 13.07 -24.97
N LEU A 164 40.36 14.00 -24.78
CA LEU A 164 40.12 15.25 -24.05
C LEU A 164 39.01 16.08 -24.71
N ALA A 165 39.01 16.19 -26.04
CA ALA A 165 37.96 16.91 -26.78
C ALA A 165 36.57 16.28 -26.54
N VAL A 166 36.45 14.96 -26.59
CA VAL A 166 35.19 14.25 -26.31
C VAL A 166 34.71 14.50 -24.88
N ILE A 167 35.61 14.36 -23.90
CA ILE A 167 35.32 14.54 -22.49
C ILE A 167 34.83 15.97 -22.16
N ILE A 168 35.41 16.97 -22.80
CA ILE A 168 35.03 18.37 -22.59
C ILE A 168 33.71 18.70 -23.29
N LEU A 169 33.47 18.16 -24.49
CA LEU A 169 32.28 18.51 -25.29
C LEU A 169 31.03 17.75 -24.85
N THR A 170 31.16 16.50 -24.38
CA THR A 170 29.99 15.66 -24.02
C THR A 170 29.13 16.24 -22.90
N PRO A 171 29.67 16.82 -21.79
CA PRO A 171 28.85 17.45 -20.75
C PRO A 171 27.94 18.58 -21.26
N LEU A 172 28.21 19.14 -22.44
CA LEU A 172 27.32 20.11 -23.06
C LEU A 172 25.93 19.53 -23.34
N SER A 173 25.84 18.25 -23.68
CA SER A 173 24.56 17.57 -23.89
C SER A 173 23.75 17.48 -22.59
N LEU A 174 24.39 17.22 -21.43
CA LEU A 174 23.75 17.29 -20.13
C LEU A 174 23.25 18.68 -19.79
N PHE A 175 24.04 19.71 -20.11
CA PHE A 175 23.63 21.07 -19.84
C PHE A 175 22.39 21.46 -20.65
N VAL A 176 22.32 21.06 -21.91
CA VAL A 176 21.15 21.26 -22.77
C VAL A 176 19.94 20.49 -22.24
N ALA A 177 20.12 19.22 -21.86
CA ALA A 177 19.05 18.40 -21.26
C ALA A 177 18.53 19.00 -19.96
N ALA A 178 19.43 19.45 -19.07
CA ALA A 178 19.06 20.08 -17.80
C ALA A 178 18.33 21.42 -18.00
N PHE A 179 18.76 22.22 -18.97
CA PHE A 179 18.10 23.48 -19.32
C PHE A 179 16.67 23.25 -19.81
N ILE A 180 16.46 22.31 -20.73
CA ILE A 180 15.14 21.96 -21.25
C ILE A 180 14.28 21.35 -20.10
N GLY A 181 14.84 20.45 -19.29
CA GLY A 181 14.17 19.86 -18.15
C GLY A 181 13.68 20.91 -17.16
N LYS A 182 14.50 21.93 -16.84
CA LYS A 182 14.09 23.04 -15.97
C LYS A 182 12.97 23.88 -16.59
N MET A 183 13.05 24.14 -17.90
CA MET A 183 12.03 24.90 -18.63
C MET A 183 10.67 24.17 -18.68
N THR A 184 10.67 22.85 -18.72
CA THR A 184 9.48 22.03 -18.86
C THR A 184 8.88 21.59 -17.52
N HIS A 185 9.64 21.62 -16.43
CA HIS A 185 9.25 21.11 -15.12
C HIS A 185 7.89 21.64 -14.65
N ASN A 186 7.67 22.96 -14.66
CA ASN A 186 6.41 23.56 -14.21
C ASN A 186 5.22 23.17 -15.09
N ARG A 187 5.45 22.94 -16.40
CA ARG A 187 4.41 22.52 -17.33
C ARG A 187 3.98 21.08 -17.07
N PHE A 188 4.94 20.18 -16.85
CA PHE A 188 4.64 18.81 -16.46
C PHE A 188 3.97 18.71 -15.09
N ALA A 189 4.39 19.52 -14.11
CA ALA A 189 3.74 19.59 -12.81
C ALA A 189 2.28 20.02 -12.93
N ARG A 190 1.98 21.05 -13.75
CA ARG A 190 0.60 21.50 -14.00
C ARG A 190 -0.21 20.45 -14.75
N GLN A 191 0.37 19.77 -15.75
CA GLN A 191 -0.28 18.65 -16.45
C GLN A 191 -0.66 17.53 -15.47
N GLN A 192 0.26 17.14 -14.58
CA GLN A 192 0.02 16.10 -13.59
C GLN A 192 -1.09 16.49 -12.61
N GLN A 193 -1.12 17.76 -12.18
CA GLN A 193 -2.18 18.27 -11.34
C GLN A 193 -3.55 18.18 -12.04
N LEU A 194 -3.66 18.69 -13.26
CA LEU A 194 -4.91 18.63 -14.04
C LEU A 194 -5.37 17.19 -14.32
N GLN A 195 -4.43 16.28 -14.53
CA GLN A 195 -4.74 14.86 -14.69
C GLN A 195 -5.33 14.26 -13.40
N GLY A 196 -4.80 14.67 -12.24
CA GLY A 196 -5.38 14.34 -10.94
C GLY A 196 -6.80 14.90 -10.76
N ASP A 197 -6.99 16.18 -11.10
CA ASP A 197 -8.29 16.87 -11.00
C ASP A 197 -9.36 16.18 -11.88
N ILE A 198 -9.01 15.81 -13.13
CA ILE A 198 -9.91 15.06 -14.02
C ILE A 198 -10.20 13.67 -13.45
N SER A 199 -9.19 12.96 -12.95
CA SER A 199 -9.40 11.63 -12.38
C SER A 199 -10.37 11.66 -11.20
N SER A 200 -10.20 12.62 -10.29
CA SER A 200 -11.09 12.82 -9.14
C SER A 200 -12.50 13.18 -9.60
N TYR A 201 -12.62 14.04 -10.61
CA TYR A 201 -13.91 14.41 -11.18
C TYR A 201 -14.66 13.22 -11.79
N VAL A 202 -13.94 12.40 -12.57
CA VAL A 202 -14.52 11.19 -13.19
C VAL A 202 -14.91 10.16 -12.13
N GLU A 203 -14.08 9.95 -11.11
CA GLU A 203 -14.38 9.03 -10.00
C GLU A 203 -15.65 9.45 -9.26
N GLU A 204 -15.78 10.74 -8.92
CA GLU A 204 -16.97 11.29 -8.28
C GLU A 204 -18.23 11.10 -9.14
N TYR A 205 -18.13 11.37 -10.44
CA TYR A 205 -19.26 11.25 -11.36
C TYR A 205 -19.68 9.81 -11.61
N VAL A 206 -18.74 8.92 -11.87
CA VAL A 206 -19.01 7.49 -12.11
C VAL A 206 -19.57 6.85 -10.85
N GLY A 207 -18.98 7.17 -9.68
CA GLY A 207 -19.46 6.67 -8.39
C GLY A 207 -20.91 7.10 -8.07
N ASN A 208 -21.30 8.31 -8.50
CA ASN A 208 -22.61 8.89 -8.23
C ASN A 208 -23.52 8.95 -9.46
N GLN A 209 -23.30 8.11 -10.49
CA GLN A 209 -24.05 8.15 -11.76
C GLN A 209 -25.57 8.06 -11.59
N ARG A 210 -26.04 7.33 -10.56
CA ARG A 210 -27.48 7.26 -10.26
C ARG A 210 -28.07 8.62 -9.86
N ILE A 211 -27.32 9.42 -9.10
CA ILE A 211 -27.71 10.77 -8.66
C ILE A 211 -27.70 11.72 -9.86
N VAL A 212 -26.63 11.66 -10.67
CA VAL A 212 -26.52 12.46 -11.90
C VAL A 212 -27.74 12.25 -12.79
N LYS A 213 -28.13 10.99 -13.02
CA LYS A 213 -29.32 10.65 -13.83
C LYS A 213 -30.63 11.06 -13.17
N ALA A 214 -30.77 10.88 -11.84
CA ALA A 214 -31.97 11.23 -11.12
C ALA A 214 -32.28 12.75 -11.18
N PHE A 215 -31.25 13.58 -11.27
CA PHE A 215 -31.37 15.03 -11.36
C PHE A 215 -31.20 15.59 -12.79
N SER A 216 -31.06 14.73 -13.82
CA SER A 216 -30.80 15.10 -15.22
C SER A 216 -29.65 16.11 -15.35
N TYR A 217 -28.53 15.81 -14.66
CA TYR A 217 -27.38 16.73 -14.54
C TYR A 217 -26.29 16.46 -15.58
N GLU A 218 -26.53 15.55 -16.56
CA GLU A 218 -25.55 15.06 -17.51
C GLU A 218 -24.91 16.17 -18.35
N ASP A 219 -25.71 17.10 -18.87
CA ASP A 219 -25.22 18.19 -19.72
C ASP A 219 -24.25 19.12 -18.96
N ARG A 220 -24.60 19.50 -17.73
CA ARG A 220 -23.74 20.32 -16.88
C ARG A 220 -22.48 19.58 -16.45
N ALA A 221 -22.60 18.29 -16.20
CA ALA A 221 -21.48 17.43 -15.92
C ALA A 221 -20.48 17.42 -17.08
N PHE A 222 -21.01 17.24 -18.29
CA PHE A 222 -20.20 17.25 -19.51
C PHE A 222 -19.53 18.61 -19.74
N GLU A 223 -20.24 19.73 -19.55
CA GLU A 223 -19.63 21.06 -19.67
C GLU A 223 -18.45 21.26 -18.70
N ASN A 224 -18.58 20.80 -17.47
CA ASN A 224 -17.51 20.91 -16.49
C ASN A 224 -16.32 19.99 -16.82
N PHE A 225 -16.60 18.75 -17.23
CA PHE A 225 -15.58 17.83 -17.72
C PHE A 225 -14.82 18.43 -18.90
N GLU A 226 -15.53 19.02 -19.89
CA GLU A 226 -14.92 19.59 -21.07
C GLU A 226 -14.00 20.77 -20.75
N LYS A 227 -14.31 21.58 -19.72
CA LYS A 227 -13.39 22.63 -19.24
C LYS A 227 -12.06 22.07 -18.76
N TYR A 228 -12.10 21.05 -17.92
CA TYR A 228 -10.88 20.39 -17.45
C TYR A 228 -10.14 19.68 -18.58
N ASN A 229 -10.86 19.01 -19.47
CA ASN A 229 -10.32 18.30 -20.63
C ASN A 229 -9.61 19.26 -21.60
N GLN A 230 -10.21 20.40 -21.88
CA GLN A 230 -9.62 21.43 -22.76
C GLN A 230 -8.40 22.10 -22.11
N GLU A 231 -8.42 22.32 -20.79
CA GLU A 231 -7.25 22.84 -20.09
C GLU A 231 -6.11 21.80 -20.10
N LEU A 232 -6.42 20.52 -19.81
CA LEU A 232 -5.46 19.43 -19.88
C LEU A 232 -4.87 19.28 -21.29
N TYR A 233 -5.70 19.35 -22.34
CA TYR A 233 -5.22 19.33 -23.72
C TYR A 233 -4.22 20.45 -23.97
N THR A 234 -4.56 21.69 -23.60
CA THR A 234 -3.71 22.85 -23.86
C THR A 234 -2.39 22.79 -23.11
N VAL A 235 -2.45 22.46 -21.81
CA VAL A 235 -1.25 22.37 -20.96
C VAL A 235 -0.44 21.13 -21.32
N GLY A 236 -1.10 20.00 -21.56
CA GLY A 236 -0.47 18.75 -21.94
C GLY A 236 0.26 18.85 -23.28
N PHE A 237 -0.38 19.43 -24.29
CA PHE A 237 0.28 19.66 -25.59
C PHE A 237 1.55 20.50 -25.43
N LYS A 238 1.50 21.62 -24.69
CA LYS A 238 2.67 22.47 -24.45
C LYS A 238 3.76 21.77 -23.63
N ALA A 239 3.38 20.94 -22.66
CA ALA A 239 4.32 20.17 -21.86
C ALA A 239 5.01 19.08 -22.69
N GLN A 240 4.22 18.32 -23.46
CA GLN A 240 4.74 17.25 -24.32
C GLN A 240 5.60 17.80 -25.46
N PHE A 241 5.18 18.88 -26.12
CA PHE A 241 5.98 19.53 -27.16
C PHE A 241 7.33 19.99 -26.63
N ALA A 242 7.34 20.68 -25.48
CA ALA A 242 8.57 21.16 -24.87
C ALA A 242 9.45 19.98 -24.37
N GLY A 243 8.86 18.93 -23.81
CA GLY A 243 9.59 17.71 -23.43
C GLY A 243 10.17 16.96 -24.62
N ALA A 244 9.42 16.89 -25.73
CA ALA A 244 9.87 16.25 -26.97
C ALA A 244 11.11 16.92 -27.60
N LEU A 245 11.39 18.19 -27.28
CA LEU A 245 12.59 18.88 -27.75
C LEU A 245 13.87 18.36 -27.07
N ALA A 246 13.78 17.71 -25.91
CA ALA A 246 14.97 17.26 -25.17
C ALA A 246 15.80 16.25 -25.99
N ASN A 247 15.17 15.20 -26.51
CA ASN A 247 15.85 14.15 -27.27
C ASN A 247 16.50 14.67 -28.59
N PRO A 248 15.80 15.40 -29.46
CA PRO A 248 16.44 15.98 -30.66
C PRO A 248 17.58 16.91 -30.33
N SER A 249 17.43 17.76 -29.29
CA SER A 249 18.48 18.71 -28.91
C SER A 249 19.74 18.02 -28.39
N THR A 250 19.59 17.02 -27.53
CA THR A 250 20.75 16.23 -27.07
C THR A 250 21.37 15.40 -28.18
N ARG A 251 20.59 14.83 -29.11
CA ARG A 251 21.09 14.13 -30.28
C ARG A 251 21.86 15.08 -31.21
N PHE A 252 21.38 16.31 -31.40
CA PHE A 252 22.09 17.33 -32.20
C PHE A 252 23.46 17.64 -31.61
N VAL A 253 23.54 17.86 -30.27
CA VAL A 253 24.81 18.08 -29.60
C VAL A 253 25.75 16.88 -29.76
N ASN A 254 25.22 15.67 -29.55
CA ASN A 254 26.00 14.44 -29.72
C ASN A 254 26.49 14.27 -31.18
N ALA A 255 25.67 14.61 -32.15
CA ALA A 255 26.09 14.61 -33.57
C ALA A 255 27.20 15.63 -33.85
N MET A 256 27.15 16.81 -33.21
CA MET A 256 28.24 17.79 -33.30
C MET A 256 29.54 17.26 -32.68
N VAL A 257 29.46 16.61 -31.52
CA VAL A 257 30.61 15.96 -30.89
C VAL A 257 31.17 14.87 -31.80
N TYR A 258 30.30 14.02 -32.35
CA TYR A 258 30.70 12.98 -33.30
C TYR A 258 31.37 13.54 -34.56
N ALA A 259 30.81 14.60 -35.14
CA ALA A 259 31.41 15.30 -36.30
C ALA A 259 32.77 15.91 -35.97
N ALA A 260 32.90 16.56 -34.81
CA ALA A 260 34.18 17.09 -34.34
C ALA A 260 35.24 16.00 -34.21
N VAL A 261 34.87 14.87 -33.57
CA VAL A 261 35.76 13.70 -33.46
C VAL A 261 36.14 13.16 -34.84
N GLY A 262 35.18 13.09 -35.78
CA GLY A 262 35.44 12.67 -37.16
C GLY A 262 36.42 13.59 -37.89
N ILE A 263 36.24 14.89 -37.77
CA ILE A 263 37.12 15.89 -38.43
C ILE A 263 38.53 15.85 -37.81
N PHE A 264 38.66 15.96 -36.49
CA PHE A 264 39.96 15.93 -35.82
C PHE A 264 40.64 14.58 -35.99
N GLY A 265 39.91 13.46 -35.91
CA GLY A 265 40.45 12.13 -36.13
C GLY A 265 40.89 11.90 -37.59
N ALA A 266 40.15 12.40 -38.59
CA ALA A 266 40.53 12.31 -39.98
C ALA A 266 41.81 13.13 -40.28
N ILE A 267 41.92 14.35 -39.73
CA ILE A 267 43.16 15.17 -39.85
C ILE A 267 44.34 14.40 -39.21
N THR A 268 44.17 13.79 -38.08
CA THR A 268 45.18 13.03 -37.37
C THR A 268 45.55 11.74 -38.13
N ALA A 269 44.58 11.10 -38.76
CA ALA A 269 44.82 9.92 -39.62
C ALA A 269 45.60 10.29 -40.90
N ILE A 270 45.24 11.40 -41.56
CA ILE A 270 45.99 11.92 -42.74
C ILE A 270 47.45 12.26 -42.34
N ALA A 271 47.66 12.77 -41.14
CA ALA A 271 49.00 13.03 -40.60
C ALA A 271 49.79 11.75 -40.25
N GLY A 272 49.19 10.57 -40.41
CA GLY A 272 49.84 9.28 -40.21
C GLY A 272 50.02 8.84 -38.73
N THR A 273 49.41 9.56 -37.77
CA THR A 273 49.50 9.26 -36.33
C THR A 273 48.36 8.38 -35.81
N LEU A 274 47.30 8.23 -36.59
CA LEU A 274 46.13 7.39 -36.27
C LEU A 274 45.79 6.49 -37.48
N SER A 275 45.43 5.21 -37.27
CA SER A 275 44.94 4.35 -38.34
C SER A 275 43.45 4.64 -38.63
N VAL A 276 42.95 4.18 -39.79
CA VAL A 276 41.52 4.28 -40.16
C VAL A 276 40.69 3.44 -39.21
N GLY A 277 41.17 2.24 -38.81
CA GLY A 277 40.51 1.39 -37.83
C GLY A 277 40.47 2.03 -36.45
N GLN A 278 41.53 2.68 -36.00
CA GLN A 278 41.56 3.43 -34.75
C GLN A 278 40.56 4.60 -34.74
N LEU A 279 40.43 5.32 -35.89
CA LEU A 279 39.41 6.37 -36.04
C LEU A 279 37.99 5.80 -35.91
N SER A 280 37.71 4.69 -36.59
CA SER A 280 36.41 3.98 -36.46
C SER A 280 36.11 3.56 -35.03
N CYS A 281 37.12 3.03 -34.34
CA CYS A 281 37.02 2.65 -32.91
C CYS A 281 36.69 3.90 -32.05
N PHE A 282 37.37 5.01 -32.30
CA PHE A 282 37.15 6.26 -31.56
C PHE A 282 35.74 6.82 -31.73
N LEU A 283 35.20 6.81 -32.96
CA LEU A 283 33.84 7.21 -33.28
C LEU A 283 32.81 6.35 -32.53
N THR A 284 33.08 5.05 -32.41
CA THR A 284 32.24 4.13 -31.67
C THR A 284 32.25 4.46 -30.15
N TYR A 285 33.44 4.73 -29.61
CA TYR A 285 33.58 5.14 -28.22
C TYR A 285 32.93 6.49 -27.91
N ALA A 286 33.00 7.46 -28.80
CA ALA A 286 32.30 8.73 -28.64
C ALA A 286 30.78 8.53 -28.48
N ASN A 287 30.18 7.62 -29.26
CA ASN A 287 28.77 7.24 -29.10
C ASN A 287 28.49 6.49 -27.79
N GLN A 288 29.32 5.52 -27.44
CA GLN A 288 29.15 4.76 -26.21
C GLN A 288 29.33 5.62 -24.96
N TYR A 289 30.24 6.60 -24.99
CA TYR A 289 30.46 7.53 -23.90
C TYR A 289 29.28 8.46 -23.66
N THR A 290 28.60 8.91 -24.73
CA THR A 290 27.46 9.84 -24.63
C THR A 290 26.16 9.19 -24.21
N LYS A 291 25.99 7.90 -24.45
CA LYS A 291 24.75 7.14 -24.17
C LYS A 291 24.31 7.19 -22.70
N PRO A 292 25.16 6.88 -21.70
CA PRO A 292 24.75 6.93 -20.29
C PRO A 292 24.32 8.32 -19.82
N PHE A 293 24.89 9.40 -20.38
CA PHE A 293 24.51 10.77 -20.03
C PHE A 293 23.07 11.10 -20.43
N ASN A 294 22.58 10.53 -21.52
CA ASN A 294 21.18 10.71 -21.95
C ASN A 294 20.20 9.95 -21.04
N GLU A 295 20.64 8.82 -20.46
CA GLU A 295 19.81 7.96 -19.59
C GLU A 295 19.76 8.44 -18.12
N VAL A 296 20.79 9.18 -17.66
CA VAL A 296 20.93 9.62 -16.26
C VAL A 296 19.71 10.37 -15.74
N THR A 297 19.09 11.23 -16.54
CA THR A 297 17.92 12.03 -16.08
C THR A 297 16.73 11.14 -15.72
N GLY A 298 16.44 10.13 -16.53
CA GLY A 298 15.37 9.17 -16.28
C GLY A 298 15.62 8.34 -15.01
N VAL A 299 16.85 7.83 -14.88
CA VAL A 299 17.28 7.04 -13.71
C VAL A 299 17.20 7.86 -12.41
N LEU A 300 17.65 9.12 -12.44
CA LEU A 300 17.58 9.99 -11.26
C LEU A 300 16.15 10.25 -10.82
N THR A 301 15.23 10.43 -11.76
CA THR A 301 13.79 10.60 -11.44
C THR A 301 13.22 9.34 -10.80
N GLN A 302 13.48 8.17 -11.34
CA GLN A 302 13.02 6.90 -10.78
C GLN A 302 13.62 6.63 -9.39
N LEU A 303 14.91 6.92 -9.19
CA LEU A 303 15.54 6.83 -7.88
C LEU A 303 14.91 7.79 -6.85
N GLN A 304 14.56 9.01 -7.25
CA GLN A 304 13.88 9.95 -6.36
C GLN A 304 12.50 9.43 -5.97
N THR A 305 11.74 8.88 -6.90
CA THR A 305 10.45 8.24 -6.64
C THR A 305 10.61 7.05 -5.70
N ALA A 306 11.56 6.18 -5.95
CA ALA A 306 11.85 5.02 -5.08
C ALA A 306 12.27 5.43 -3.66
N ILE A 307 13.08 6.49 -3.51
CA ILE A 307 13.49 7.02 -2.20
C ILE A 307 12.29 7.62 -1.46
N ALA A 308 11.40 8.32 -2.16
CA ALA A 308 10.18 8.86 -1.57
C ALA A 308 9.23 7.75 -1.13
N ALA A 309 9.02 6.73 -1.97
CA ALA A 309 8.24 5.53 -1.66
C ALA A 309 8.83 4.76 -0.46
N ALA A 310 10.15 4.53 -0.45
CA ALA A 310 10.85 3.93 0.68
C ALA A 310 10.65 4.74 1.98
N GLY A 311 10.60 6.08 1.89
CA GLY A 311 10.30 6.94 3.03
C GLY A 311 8.94 6.59 3.64
N ARG A 312 7.87 6.54 2.83
CA ARG A 312 6.51 6.20 3.27
C ARG A 312 6.41 4.76 3.82
N VAL A 313 7.11 3.81 3.20
CA VAL A 313 7.22 2.43 3.71
C VAL A 313 7.86 2.41 5.10
N PHE A 314 8.96 3.15 5.29
CA PHE A 314 9.63 3.22 6.58
C PHE A 314 8.84 4.01 7.64
N ASP A 315 8.01 4.96 7.25
CA ASP A 315 7.10 5.64 8.19
C ASP A 315 6.12 4.63 8.82
N VAL A 316 5.64 3.63 8.06
CA VAL A 316 4.84 2.52 8.61
C VAL A 316 5.67 1.65 9.56
N LEU A 317 6.88 1.25 9.14
CA LEU A 317 7.75 0.39 9.96
C LEU A 317 8.22 1.07 11.25
N ASP A 318 8.26 2.39 11.28
CA ASP A 318 8.65 3.21 12.43
C ASP A 318 7.45 3.64 13.29
N ALA A 319 6.21 3.33 12.87
CA ALA A 319 5.04 3.59 13.68
C ALA A 319 5.17 2.90 15.04
N GLU A 320 4.66 3.54 16.06
CA GLU A 320 4.66 2.96 17.42
C GLU A 320 3.85 1.67 17.44
N ASN A 321 4.36 0.66 18.12
CA ASN A 321 3.62 -0.57 18.34
C ASN A 321 2.49 -0.34 19.36
N GLU A 322 1.47 -1.19 19.33
CA GLU A 322 0.54 -1.29 20.47
C GLU A 322 1.38 -1.53 21.74
N PRO A 323 1.14 -0.81 22.84
CA PRO A 323 1.92 -0.99 24.04
C PRO A 323 1.93 -2.46 24.48
N GLU A 324 3.09 -2.98 24.85
CA GLU A 324 3.20 -4.36 25.34
C GLU A 324 2.38 -4.53 26.62
N ASP A 325 1.79 -5.70 26.78
CA ASP A 325 1.09 -6.04 28.02
C ASP A 325 2.11 -6.18 29.17
N LYS A 326 1.66 -5.93 30.40
CA LYS A 326 2.53 -6.02 31.56
C LYS A 326 3.07 -7.45 31.71
N PRO A 327 4.36 -7.62 32.13
CA PRO A 327 4.91 -8.97 32.36
C PRO A 327 4.12 -9.81 33.36
N ASP A 328 3.46 -9.15 34.32
CA ASP A 328 2.64 -9.77 35.35
C ASP A 328 1.14 -9.69 35.01
N SER A 329 0.77 -9.73 33.73
CA SER A 329 -0.62 -9.69 33.29
C SER A 329 -1.43 -10.84 33.89
N ILE A 330 -2.64 -10.51 34.36
CA ILE A 330 -3.53 -11.45 35.04
C ILE A 330 -4.43 -12.11 34.01
N LYS A 331 -4.48 -13.45 34.01
CA LYS A 331 -5.50 -14.21 33.27
C LYS A 331 -6.69 -14.42 34.17
N VAL A 332 -7.87 -14.04 33.70
CA VAL A 332 -9.12 -14.26 34.45
C VAL A 332 -9.68 -15.62 34.08
N GLU A 333 -9.41 -16.63 34.91
CA GLU A 333 -10.00 -17.93 34.77
C GLU A 333 -11.46 -17.89 35.27
N ASN A 334 -12.39 -18.51 34.55
CA ASN A 334 -13.83 -18.57 34.89
C ASN A 334 -14.48 -17.17 35.05
N CYS A 335 -14.26 -16.29 34.10
CA CYS A 335 -14.85 -14.96 34.05
C CYS A 335 -16.39 -15.06 34.14
N LYS A 336 -16.98 -14.29 35.09
CA LYS A 336 -18.44 -14.18 35.27
C LYS A 336 -19.03 -13.05 34.42
N GLY A 337 -18.23 -12.07 34.06
CA GLY A 337 -18.65 -10.95 33.24
C GLY A 337 -19.24 -9.77 34.02
N ASN A 338 -18.80 -9.53 35.26
CA ASN A 338 -19.10 -8.27 35.95
C ASN A 338 -18.17 -7.17 35.39
N VAL A 339 -18.73 -6.04 34.96
CA VAL A 339 -17.96 -4.93 34.43
C VAL A 339 -18.19 -3.69 35.26
N LYS A 340 -17.10 -3.10 35.78
CA LYS A 340 -17.16 -1.85 36.54
C LYS A 340 -16.28 -0.79 35.90
N ILE A 341 -16.87 0.38 35.69
CA ILE A 341 -16.22 1.55 35.11
C ILE A 341 -16.26 2.67 36.15
N GLU A 342 -15.12 3.27 36.44
CA GLU A 342 -14.95 4.25 37.51
C GLU A 342 -14.25 5.52 36.98
N ASN A 343 -15.00 6.62 36.91
CA ASN A 343 -14.50 7.97 36.54
C ASN A 343 -13.66 8.00 35.27
N VAL A 344 -14.05 7.26 34.24
CA VAL A 344 -13.32 7.16 32.97
C VAL A 344 -13.44 8.47 32.19
N ASN A 345 -12.27 8.97 31.74
CA ASN A 345 -12.16 10.05 30.78
C ASN A 345 -11.43 9.55 29.55
N PHE A 346 -11.86 10.02 28.39
CA PHE A 346 -11.24 9.65 27.11
C PHE A 346 -11.42 10.73 26.05
N SER A 347 -10.38 10.89 25.21
CA SER A 347 -10.36 11.76 24.04
C SER A 347 -9.57 11.13 22.89
N TYR A 348 -10.08 11.15 21.68
CA TYR A 348 -9.28 10.80 20.49
C TYR A 348 -8.20 11.84 20.18
N VAL A 349 -8.49 13.10 20.51
CA VAL A 349 -7.58 14.24 20.36
C VAL A 349 -7.50 14.95 21.71
N LYS A 350 -6.30 15.11 22.26
CA LYS A 350 -6.05 15.63 23.61
C LYS A 350 -6.84 16.89 23.99
N ASP A 351 -7.11 17.77 23.01
CA ASP A 351 -7.81 19.04 23.25
C ASP A 351 -9.34 18.96 23.04
N LYS A 352 -9.87 17.77 22.76
CA LYS A 352 -11.31 17.55 22.52
C LYS A 352 -11.80 16.38 23.35
N PRO A 353 -12.11 16.58 24.65
CA PRO A 353 -12.65 15.50 25.48
C PRO A 353 -13.97 15.01 24.90
N LEU A 354 -14.11 13.68 24.80
CA LEU A 354 -15.32 13.04 24.30
C LEU A 354 -16.09 12.38 25.44
N ILE A 355 -15.42 11.61 26.30
CA ILE A 355 -16.03 10.98 27.47
C ILE A 355 -15.43 11.62 28.70
N THR A 356 -16.30 12.05 29.64
CA THR A 356 -15.86 12.72 30.87
C THR A 356 -16.58 12.13 32.08
N ASN A 357 -15.80 11.74 33.08
CA ASN A 357 -16.28 11.22 34.38
C ASN A 357 -17.33 10.09 34.25
N PHE A 358 -17.11 9.16 33.31
CA PHE A 358 -18.04 8.09 33.00
C PHE A 358 -17.92 6.98 34.03
N SER A 359 -19.03 6.63 34.71
CA SER A 359 -19.06 5.57 35.70
C SER A 359 -20.26 4.65 35.47
N LEU A 360 -20.06 3.33 35.59
CA LEU A 360 -21.08 2.31 35.37
C LEU A 360 -20.74 1.05 36.15
N ASP A 361 -21.74 0.40 36.73
CA ASP A 361 -21.62 -0.90 37.41
C ASP A 361 -22.57 -1.89 36.76
N VAL A 362 -22.03 -2.95 36.14
CA VAL A 362 -22.76 -3.98 35.39
C VAL A 362 -22.54 -5.31 36.05
N LYS A 363 -23.64 -5.95 36.45
CA LYS A 363 -23.62 -7.30 37.04
C LYS A 363 -23.57 -8.35 35.93
N SER A 364 -22.95 -9.47 36.24
CA SER A 364 -22.94 -10.67 35.39
C SER A 364 -24.34 -11.04 34.88
N GLY A 365 -24.44 -11.34 33.60
CA GLY A 365 -25.68 -11.72 32.94
C GLY A 365 -26.67 -10.59 32.65
N SER A 366 -26.34 -9.34 32.98
CA SER A 366 -27.19 -8.17 32.66
C SER A 366 -27.15 -7.80 31.19
N HIS A 367 -28.29 -7.35 30.67
CA HIS A 367 -28.41 -6.79 29.32
C HIS A 367 -28.48 -5.29 29.38
N ILE A 368 -27.48 -4.62 28.79
CA ILE A 368 -27.31 -3.17 28.80
C ILE A 368 -27.61 -2.61 27.42
N ALA A 369 -28.68 -1.81 27.28
CA ALA A 369 -28.94 -1.07 26.06
C ALA A 369 -28.24 0.28 26.09
N ILE A 370 -27.52 0.61 25.02
CA ILE A 370 -26.86 1.90 24.82
C ILE A 370 -27.66 2.66 23.77
N VAL A 371 -28.27 3.78 24.17
CA VAL A 371 -29.11 4.62 23.31
C VAL A 371 -28.59 6.04 23.26
N GLY A 372 -28.78 6.72 22.13
CA GLY A 372 -28.39 8.11 21.95
C GLY A 372 -28.23 8.48 20.48
N PRO A 373 -28.14 9.76 20.15
CA PRO A 373 -28.00 10.24 18.78
C PRO A 373 -26.69 9.75 18.13
N THR A 374 -26.62 9.83 16.81
CA THR A 374 -25.38 9.50 16.09
C THR A 374 -24.26 10.44 16.55
N GLY A 375 -23.06 9.87 16.74
CA GLY A 375 -21.88 10.63 17.21
C GLY A 375 -21.80 10.88 18.72
N CYS A 376 -22.74 10.37 19.54
CA CYS A 376 -22.72 10.58 21.00
C CYS A 376 -21.68 9.72 21.75
N GLY A 377 -20.84 8.90 21.08
CA GLY A 377 -19.79 8.12 21.70
C GLY A 377 -20.07 6.63 21.95
N LYS A 378 -21.16 6.05 21.40
CA LYS A 378 -21.49 4.62 21.57
C LYS A 378 -20.37 3.69 21.11
N THR A 379 -19.86 3.89 19.90
CA THR A 379 -18.74 3.11 19.35
C THR A 379 -17.45 3.33 20.16
N THR A 380 -17.22 4.56 20.65
CA THR A 380 -16.08 4.86 21.51
C THR A 380 -16.13 4.07 22.81
N PHE A 381 -17.31 3.95 23.42
CA PHE A 381 -17.50 3.14 24.61
C PHE A 381 -17.15 1.65 24.36
N ILE A 382 -17.60 1.10 23.24
CA ILE A 382 -17.24 -0.26 22.81
C ILE A 382 -15.73 -0.41 22.65
N ASN A 383 -15.08 0.55 21.98
CA ASN A 383 -13.64 0.53 21.75
C ASN A 383 -12.85 0.53 23.07
N LEU A 384 -13.34 1.22 24.10
CA LEU A 384 -12.74 1.22 25.43
C LEU A 384 -12.93 -0.10 26.17
N LEU A 385 -14.10 -0.74 26.07
CA LEU A 385 -14.34 -2.07 26.65
C LEU A 385 -13.40 -3.15 26.08
N MET A 386 -13.17 -3.11 24.75
CA MET A 386 -12.27 -4.02 24.04
C MET A 386 -10.79 -3.63 24.19
N ARG A 387 -10.50 -2.52 24.88
CA ARG A 387 -9.16 -1.96 25.00
C ARG A 387 -8.47 -1.78 23.63
N PHE A 388 -9.25 -1.36 22.62
CA PHE A 388 -8.68 -0.87 21.34
C PHE A 388 -8.05 0.50 21.51
N TYR A 389 -8.50 1.23 22.55
CA TYR A 389 -7.95 2.48 23.03
C TYR A 389 -7.83 2.43 24.54
N ASP A 390 -6.74 2.95 25.08
CA ASP A 390 -6.57 3.11 26.52
C ASP A 390 -7.26 4.38 27.01
N THR A 391 -7.80 4.36 28.24
CA THR A 391 -8.43 5.53 28.88
C THR A 391 -7.39 6.57 29.27
N ASP A 392 -7.73 7.86 29.13
CA ASP A 392 -6.88 8.98 29.58
C ASP A 392 -6.75 8.97 31.11
N SER A 393 -7.86 8.69 31.82
CA SER A 393 -7.90 8.51 33.26
C SER A 393 -9.11 7.66 33.67
N GLY A 394 -9.17 7.26 34.93
CA GLY A 394 -10.19 6.35 35.44
C GLY A 394 -9.82 4.89 35.21
N LYS A 395 -10.76 3.98 35.52
CA LYS A 395 -10.54 2.53 35.52
C LYS A 395 -11.72 1.78 34.92
N ILE A 396 -11.42 0.79 34.10
CA ILE A 396 -12.38 -0.22 33.64
C ILE A 396 -11.91 -1.56 34.20
N SER A 397 -12.79 -2.29 34.87
CA SER A 397 -12.44 -3.60 35.42
C SER A 397 -13.46 -4.66 35.04
N VAL A 398 -12.99 -5.89 34.81
CA VAL A 398 -13.78 -7.09 34.58
C VAL A 398 -13.54 -8.03 35.73
N ASP A 399 -14.61 -8.45 36.41
CA ASP A 399 -14.56 -9.25 37.65
C ASP A 399 -13.57 -8.75 38.70
N GLY A 400 -13.45 -7.42 38.82
CA GLY A 400 -12.56 -6.72 39.76
C GLY A 400 -11.11 -6.54 39.31
N VAL A 401 -10.70 -7.13 38.20
CA VAL A 401 -9.37 -6.95 37.61
C VAL A 401 -9.41 -5.80 36.60
N ASP A 402 -8.45 -4.85 36.70
CA ASP A 402 -8.32 -3.78 35.72
C ASP A 402 -7.96 -4.33 34.33
N ILE A 403 -8.67 -3.89 33.29
CA ILE A 403 -8.36 -4.33 31.92
C ILE A 403 -6.94 -3.95 31.48
N LYS A 404 -6.31 -2.96 32.12
CA LYS A 404 -4.91 -2.58 31.88
C LYS A 404 -3.91 -3.57 32.50
N ASP A 405 -4.37 -4.40 33.43
CA ASP A 405 -3.58 -5.45 34.07
C ASP A 405 -3.85 -6.84 33.46
N MET A 406 -4.74 -6.92 32.48
CA MET A 406 -5.01 -8.13 31.70
C MET A 406 -4.17 -8.15 30.42
N GLU A 407 -3.86 -9.36 29.93
CA GLU A 407 -3.36 -9.58 28.57
C GLU A 407 -4.48 -9.24 27.58
N ARG A 408 -4.18 -8.39 26.55
CA ARG A 408 -5.20 -7.92 25.59
C ARG A 408 -5.92 -9.04 24.87
N ASP A 409 -5.16 -10.07 24.45
CA ASP A 409 -5.75 -11.22 23.75
C ASP A 409 -6.72 -12.00 24.64
N GLU A 410 -6.39 -12.16 25.91
CA GLU A 410 -7.30 -12.83 26.87
C GLU A 410 -8.54 -11.98 27.15
N LEU A 411 -8.38 -10.66 27.33
CA LEU A 411 -9.51 -9.73 27.48
C LEU A 411 -10.44 -9.78 26.25
N ARG A 412 -9.88 -9.70 25.05
CA ARG A 412 -10.63 -9.71 23.78
C ARG A 412 -11.37 -11.02 23.55
N LYS A 413 -10.83 -12.16 23.98
CA LYS A 413 -11.50 -13.48 23.93
C LYS A 413 -12.74 -13.55 24.83
N LEU A 414 -12.82 -12.75 25.89
CA LEU A 414 -13.99 -12.70 26.75
C LEU A 414 -15.22 -12.11 26.05
N TYR A 415 -15.01 -11.31 25.01
CA TYR A 415 -16.05 -10.62 24.26
C TYR A 415 -16.34 -11.29 22.92
N GLY A 416 -17.62 -11.57 22.64
CA GLY A 416 -18.12 -11.84 21.29
C GLY A 416 -18.69 -10.56 20.68
N MET A 417 -18.23 -10.20 19.47
CA MET A 417 -18.63 -8.96 18.85
C MET A 417 -19.40 -9.21 17.56
N VAL A 418 -20.59 -8.57 17.44
CA VAL A 418 -21.37 -8.51 16.20
C VAL A 418 -21.59 -7.03 15.86
N LEU A 419 -20.87 -6.56 14.87
CA LEU A 419 -20.91 -5.16 14.43
C LEU A 419 -22.04 -4.90 13.43
N GLN A 420 -22.39 -3.62 13.26
CA GLN A 420 -23.32 -3.14 12.26
C GLN A 420 -22.90 -3.56 10.85
N ASP A 421 -21.64 -3.36 10.50
CA ASP A 421 -21.05 -3.81 9.24
C ASP A 421 -20.62 -5.29 9.38
N SER A 422 -21.49 -6.18 8.91
CA SER A 422 -21.25 -7.62 8.93
C SER A 422 -20.16 -8.00 7.96
N TRP A 423 -18.91 -8.06 8.44
CA TRP A 423 -17.76 -8.41 7.61
C TRP A 423 -17.58 -9.91 7.45
N LEU A 424 -17.44 -10.34 6.20
CA LEU A 424 -17.09 -11.72 5.81
C LEU A 424 -15.93 -11.66 4.81
N PHE A 425 -14.95 -12.54 4.98
CA PHE A 425 -13.85 -12.65 4.03
C PHE A 425 -14.19 -13.56 2.84
N CYS A 426 -13.45 -13.39 1.74
CA CYS A 426 -13.55 -14.25 0.57
C CYS A 426 -13.07 -15.66 0.92
N GLY A 427 -13.98 -16.63 0.94
CA GLY A 427 -13.74 -18.01 1.35
C GLY A 427 -15.06 -18.76 1.47
N THR A 428 -15.05 -20.00 1.93
CA THR A 428 -16.26 -20.77 2.14
C THR A 428 -17.07 -20.28 3.35
N ILE A 429 -18.36 -20.60 3.42
CA ILE A 429 -19.17 -20.33 4.62
C ILE A 429 -18.57 -21.04 5.83
N MET A 430 -18.11 -22.29 5.67
CA MET A 430 -17.46 -23.07 6.72
C MET A 430 -16.25 -22.33 7.30
N GLU A 431 -15.34 -21.86 6.46
CA GLU A 431 -14.15 -21.10 6.88
C GLU A 431 -14.53 -19.81 7.59
N ASN A 432 -15.51 -19.08 7.07
CA ASN A 432 -16.02 -17.87 7.69
C ASN A 432 -16.61 -18.11 9.10
N LEU A 433 -17.29 -19.21 9.32
CA LEU A 433 -17.81 -19.58 10.65
C LEU A 433 -16.69 -20.01 11.59
N LYS A 434 -15.75 -20.85 11.11
CA LYS A 434 -14.57 -21.28 11.89
C LYS A 434 -13.64 -20.14 12.29
N TYR A 435 -13.78 -18.94 11.69
CA TYR A 435 -13.05 -17.75 12.13
C TYR A 435 -13.31 -17.42 13.62
N GLY A 436 -14.50 -17.76 14.16
CA GLY A 436 -14.81 -17.60 15.58
C GLY A 436 -14.07 -18.60 16.49
N ASN A 437 -13.80 -19.81 15.98
CA ASN A 437 -13.01 -20.84 16.66
C ASN A 437 -12.38 -21.76 15.59
N PRO A 438 -11.09 -21.55 15.23
CA PRO A 438 -10.41 -22.34 14.21
C PRO A 438 -10.32 -23.85 14.51
N ASN A 439 -10.43 -24.24 15.78
CA ASN A 439 -10.34 -25.63 16.23
C ASN A 439 -11.69 -26.33 16.31
N ALA A 440 -12.79 -25.63 15.98
CA ALA A 440 -14.15 -26.22 16.05
C ALA A 440 -14.33 -27.33 15.01
N THR A 441 -15.04 -28.38 15.41
CA THR A 441 -15.46 -29.45 14.49
C THR A 441 -16.56 -28.95 13.55
N ASP A 442 -16.78 -29.67 12.45
CA ASP A 442 -17.83 -29.31 11.50
C ASP A 442 -19.21 -29.41 12.11
N GLU A 443 -19.40 -30.37 13.05
CA GLU A 443 -20.63 -30.55 13.81
C GLU A 443 -20.92 -29.35 14.72
N GLU A 444 -19.89 -28.82 15.42
CA GLU A 444 -20.02 -27.64 16.28
C GLU A 444 -20.37 -26.39 15.44
N VAL A 445 -19.78 -26.27 14.26
CA VAL A 445 -20.11 -25.18 13.31
C VAL A 445 -21.57 -25.27 12.86
N ILE A 446 -22.03 -26.48 12.51
CA ILE A 446 -23.43 -26.73 12.11
C ILE A 446 -24.39 -26.42 13.24
N GLU A 447 -24.07 -26.79 14.48
CA GLU A 447 -24.91 -26.50 15.66
C GLU A 447 -24.96 -24.97 15.93
N ALA A 448 -23.84 -24.28 15.85
CA ALA A 448 -23.81 -22.81 15.95
C ALA A 448 -24.65 -22.14 14.84
N ALA A 449 -24.55 -22.62 13.62
CA ALA A 449 -25.36 -22.12 12.49
C ALA A 449 -26.87 -22.40 12.67
N LYS A 450 -27.25 -23.55 13.26
CA LYS A 450 -28.65 -23.88 13.65
C LYS A 450 -29.12 -22.93 14.76
N ALA A 451 -28.27 -22.72 15.77
CA ALA A 451 -28.58 -21.83 16.88
C ALA A 451 -28.81 -20.37 16.42
N ALA A 452 -28.05 -19.92 15.44
CA ALA A 452 -28.15 -18.59 14.81
C ALA A 452 -29.23 -18.54 13.70
N TYR A 453 -30.03 -19.55 13.45
CA TYR A 453 -30.99 -19.63 12.35
C TYR A 453 -30.39 -19.48 10.93
N ALA A 454 -29.09 -19.70 10.80
CA ALA A 454 -28.38 -19.61 9.52
C ALA A 454 -28.45 -20.91 8.69
N HIS A 455 -28.45 -22.09 9.35
CA HIS A 455 -28.43 -23.42 8.73
C HIS A 455 -29.46 -23.60 7.61
N SER A 456 -30.68 -23.09 7.82
CA SER A 456 -31.77 -23.27 6.85
C SER A 456 -31.53 -22.63 5.48
N PHE A 457 -30.86 -21.48 5.42
CA PHE A 457 -30.53 -20.86 4.15
C PHE A 457 -29.22 -21.42 3.56
N ILE A 458 -28.23 -21.76 4.42
CA ILE A 458 -26.98 -22.38 3.98
C ILE A 458 -27.27 -23.69 3.21
N ARG A 459 -28.10 -24.57 3.75
CA ARG A 459 -28.50 -25.82 3.11
C ARG A 459 -29.20 -25.64 1.75
N ARG A 460 -29.76 -24.49 1.46
CA ARG A 460 -30.43 -24.20 0.19
C ARG A 460 -29.48 -23.64 -0.87
N MET A 461 -28.26 -23.34 -0.49
CA MET A 461 -27.22 -22.94 -1.42
C MET A 461 -26.69 -24.16 -2.18
N PRO A 462 -26.21 -23.98 -3.43
CA PRO A 462 -25.76 -25.10 -4.26
C PRO A 462 -24.73 -26.01 -3.56
N ASP A 463 -23.73 -25.41 -2.91
CA ASP A 463 -22.64 -26.11 -2.26
C ASP A 463 -22.76 -26.12 -0.71
N GLY A 464 -23.90 -25.69 -0.15
CA GLY A 464 -24.13 -25.68 1.29
C GLY A 464 -23.07 -24.89 2.04
N TYR A 465 -22.37 -25.49 3.00
CA TYR A 465 -21.31 -24.87 3.79
C TYR A 465 -20.02 -24.60 3.00
N ASP A 466 -19.82 -25.28 1.87
CA ASP A 466 -18.68 -25.10 0.98
C ASP A 466 -18.93 -23.96 -0.05
N THR A 467 -20.12 -23.33 0.00
CA THR A 467 -20.43 -22.20 -0.86
C THR A 467 -19.44 -21.08 -0.65
N MET A 468 -18.80 -20.64 -1.75
CA MET A 468 -17.87 -19.52 -1.75
C MET A 468 -18.60 -18.20 -1.53
N ILE A 469 -18.14 -17.44 -0.56
CA ILE A 469 -18.53 -16.05 -0.34
C ILE A 469 -17.64 -15.17 -1.19
N SER A 470 -18.26 -14.36 -2.05
CA SER A 470 -17.54 -13.36 -2.86
C SER A 470 -17.08 -12.19 -2.00
N GLU A 471 -16.26 -11.32 -2.57
CA GLU A 471 -15.73 -10.14 -1.89
C GLU A 471 -16.86 -9.36 -1.18
N SER A 472 -16.64 -9.06 0.10
CA SER A 472 -17.61 -8.40 0.99
C SER A 472 -18.98 -9.10 1.06
N GLY A 473 -19.07 -10.40 0.69
CA GLY A 473 -20.32 -11.16 0.75
C GLY A 473 -21.37 -10.70 -0.28
N GLY A 474 -20.94 -10.26 -1.47
CA GLY A 474 -21.83 -9.71 -2.50
C GLY A 474 -22.96 -10.64 -2.96
N ASN A 475 -22.82 -11.95 -2.72
CA ASN A 475 -23.81 -12.98 -3.02
C ASN A 475 -24.80 -13.27 -1.86
N LEU A 476 -24.71 -12.55 -0.73
CA LEU A 476 -25.55 -12.72 0.44
C LEU A 476 -26.36 -11.45 0.74
N SER A 477 -27.60 -11.62 1.23
CA SER A 477 -28.34 -10.49 1.78
C SER A 477 -27.74 -10.01 3.10
N GLN A 478 -27.99 -8.74 3.47
CA GLN A 478 -27.48 -8.15 4.72
C GLN A 478 -27.88 -8.97 5.95
N GLY A 479 -29.12 -9.46 6.00
CA GLY A 479 -29.58 -10.32 7.09
C GLY A 479 -28.89 -11.68 7.13
N GLN A 480 -28.58 -12.29 5.97
CA GLN A 480 -27.81 -13.53 5.92
C GLN A 480 -26.38 -13.32 6.43
N LYS A 481 -25.72 -12.23 6.04
CA LYS A 481 -24.41 -11.87 6.58
C LYS A 481 -24.44 -11.73 8.11
N GLN A 482 -25.44 -11.04 8.62
CA GLN A 482 -25.60 -10.83 10.06
C GLN A 482 -25.82 -12.16 10.82
N LEU A 483 -26.64 -13.08 10.28
CA LEU A 483 -26.83 -14.41 10.87
C LEU A 483 -25.52 -15.21 10.90
N LEU A 484 -24.67 -15.12 9.87
CA LEU A 484 -23.35 -15.74 9.86
C LEU A 484 -22.40 -15.12 10.91
N CYS A 485 -22.41 -13.79 11.07
CA CYS A 485 -21.64 -13.12 12.11
C CYS A 485 -22.08 -13.50 13.52
N ILE A 486 -23.41 -13.66 13.75
CA ILE A 486 -23.94 -14.18 15.02
C ILE A 486 -23.51 -15.63 15.24
N ALA A 487 -23.57 -16.50 14.22
CA ALA A 487 -23.11 -17.88 14.33
C ALA A 487 -21.61 -17.96 14.65
N ARG A 488 -20.79 -17.11 14.05
CA ARG A 488 -19.38 -16.94 14.37
C ARG A 488 -19.16 -16.57 15.85
N ALA A 489 -19.92 -15.60 16.35
CA ALA A 489 -19.86 -15.18 17.75
C ALA A 489 -20.38 -16.28 18.71
N MET A 490 -21.37 -17.09 18.31
CA MET A 490 -21.82 -18.24 19.09
C MET A 490 -20.74 -19.32 19.20
N LEU A 491 -20.00 -19.56 18.10
CA LEU A 491 -18.96 -20.58 18.04
C LEU A 491 -17.74 -20.23 18.92
N SER A 492 -17.45 -18.95 19.11
CA SER A 492 -16.38 -18.50 20.02
C SER A 492 -16.77 -18.64 21.51
N ASN A 493 -18.03 -18.86 21.81
CA ASN A 493 -18.60 -19.04 23.16
C ASN A 493 -18.11 -18.02 24.21
N PRO A 494 -18.26 -16.73 23.98
CA PRO A 494 -17.73 -15.67 24.83
C PRO A 494 -18.56 -15.53 26.11
N THR A 495 -17.94 -14.97 27.16
CA THR A 495 -18.62 -14.63 28.42
C THR A 495 -19.46 -13.35 28.31
N MET A 496 -19.01 -12.42 27.53
CA MET A 496 -19.64 -11.12 27.33
C MET A 496 -19.89 -10.85 25.84
N LEU A 497 -20.87 -10.01 25.54
CA LEU A 497 -21.26 -9.70 24.17
C LEU A 497 -21.27 -8.19 23.92
N ILE A 498 -20.86 -7.82 22.74
CA ILE A 498 -21.03 -6.47 22.16
C ILE A 498 -21.80 -6.63 20.87
N LEU A 499 -23.01 -6.07 20.84
CA LEU A 499 -23.93 -6.21 19.72
C LEU A 499 -24.30 -4.82 19.18
N ASP A 500 -24.15 -4.61 17.88
CA ASP A 500 -24.60 -3.37 17.20
C ASP A 500 -25.79 -3.69 16.29
N GLU A 501 -26.96 -3.15 16.65
CA GLU A 501 -28.27 -3.55 16.11
C GLU A 501 -28.73 -2.64 14.96
N ALA A 502 -27.96 -2.52 13.88
CA ALA A 502 -28.40 -1.78 12.69
C ALA A 502 -29.01 -2.73 11.64
N THR A 503 -30.33 -2.68 11.51
CA THR A 503 -31.09 -3.57 10.61
C THR A 503 -31.97 -2.84 9.61
N SER A 504 -31.67 -1.61 9.28
CA SER A 504 -32.50 -0.73 8.43
C SER A 504 -32.74 -1.23 6.98
N SER A 505 -32.07 -2.32 6.56
CA SER A 505 -32.12 -2.84 5.18
C SER A 505 -32.42 -4.34 5.10
N ILE A 506 -33.09 -4.93 6.11
CA ILE A 506 -33.36 -6.37 6.19
C ILE A 506 -34.86 -6.60 6.00
N ASP A 507 -35.23 -7.67 5.28
CA ASP A 507 -36.61 -8.09 5.16
C ASP A 507 -37.18 -8.57 6.51
N THR A 508 -38.47 -8.37 6.76
CA THR A 508 -39.13 -8.60 8.04
C THR A 508 -38.94 -10.05 8.56
N LEU A 509 -38.92 -11.04 7.66
CA LEU A 509 -38.81 -12.44 8.07
C LEU A 509 -37.39 -12.80 8.53
N THR A 510 -36.39 -12.30 7.84
CA THR A 510 -34.99 -12.45 8.25
C THR A 510 -34.69 -11.63 9.49
N GLU A 511 -35.30 -10.47 9.63
CA GLU A 511 -35.24 -9.62 10.80
C GLU A 511 -35.69 -10.35 12.08
N ILE A 512 -36.84 -11.03 12.03
CA ILE A 512 -37.33 -11.85 13.15
C ILE A 512 -36.33 -12.98 13.53
N ARG A 513 -35.66 -13.56 12.52
CA ARG A 513 -34.62 -14.58 12.77
C ARG A 513 -33.39 -13.99 13.44
N VAL A 514 -32.94 -12.82 12.98
CA VAL A 514 -31.80 -12.10 13.58
C VAL A 514 -32.10 -11.76 15.04
N GLN A 515 -33.31 -11.26 15.36
CA GLN A 515 -33.71 -10.96 16.73
C GLN A 515 -33.73 -12.23 17.61
N LYS A 516 -34.30 -13.33 17.12
CA LYS A 516 -34.29 -14.62 17.85
C LYS A 516 -32.85 -15.11 18.06
N ALA A 517 -31.95 -14.91 17.09
CA ALA A 517 -30.55 -15.27 17.22
C ALA A 517 -29.84 -14.40 18.27
N PHE A 518 -30.11 -13.10 18.30
CA PHE A 518 -29.60 -12.19 19.34
C PHE A 518 -30.12 -12.57 20.71
N ALA A 519 -31.42 -12.78 20.89
CA ALA A 519 -31.99 -13.22 22.16
C ALA A 519 -31.36 -14.53 22.65
N LYS A 520 -31.08 -15.47 21.72
CA LYS A 520 -30.47 -16.75 22.07
C LYS A 520 -29.00 -16.62 22.47
N ILE A 521 -28.21 -15.81 21.79
CA ILE A 521 -26.79 -15.63 22.14
C ILE A 521 -26.63 -14.85 23.45
N MET A 522 -27.53 -13.93 23.79
CA MET A 522 -27.48 -13.13 25.02
C MET A 522 -27.81 -13.94 26.28
N GLN A 523 -28.53 -15.08 26.19
CA GLN A 523 -28.93 -15.87 27.35
C GLN A 523 -27.75 -16.22 28.25
N GLY A 524 -27.80 -15.78 29.53
CA GLY A 524 -26.79 -16.04 30.55
C GLY A 524 -25.48 -15.28 30.38
N ARG A 525 -25.39 -14.32 29.48
CA ARG A 525 -24.19 -13.53 29.18
C ARG A 525 -24.40 -12.04 29.43
N THR A 526 -23.39 -11.38 29.93
CA THR A 526 -23.40 -9.90 30.02
C THR A 526 -23.33 -9.31 28.62
N SER A 527 -24.33 -8.49 28.26
CA SER A 527 -24.46 -8.01 26.88
C SER A 527 -24.58 -6.49 26.81
N PHE A 528 -23.72 -5.88 26.01
CA PHE A 528 -23.77 -4.45 25.67
C PHE A 528 -24.36 -4.32 24.27
N VAL A 529 -25.55 -3.72 24.15
CA VAL A 529 -26.28 -3.63 22.89
C VAL A 529 -26.44 -2.18 22.50
N VAL A 530 -25.86 -1.77 21.36
CA VAL A 530 -26.17 -0.49 20.73
C VAL A 530 -27.55 -0.64 20.10
N ALA A 531 -28.57 -0.24 20.86
CA ALA A 531 -29.95 -0.51 20.52
C ALA A 531 -30.53 0.58 19.61
N HIS A 532 -31.04 0.14 18.46
CA HIS A 532 -31.82 0.95 17.52
C HIS A 532 -33.27 0.52 17.46
N ARG A 533 -33.67 -0.47 18.30
CA ARG A 533 -35.01 -1.04 18.32
C ARG A 533 -35.65 -0.95 19.69
N LEU A 534 -36.96 -0.69 19.66
CA LEU A 534 -37.76 -0.55 20.86
C LEU A 534 -37.84 -1.85 21.69
N SER A 535 -37.95 -3.00 21.02
CA SER A 535 -38.00 -4.30 21.70
C SER A 535 -36.76 -4.55 22.56
N THR A 536 -35.58 -4.37 21.97
CA THR A 536 -34.29 -4.55 22.65
C THR A 536 -34.12 -3.58 23.80
N ILE A 537 -34.56 -2.33 23.63
CA ILE A 537 -34.50 -1.30 24.66
C ILE A 537 -35.40 -1.67 25.85
N LYS A 538 -36.62 -2.13 25.57
CA LYS A 538 -37.59 -2.49 26.63
C LYS A 538 -37.21 -3.74 27.44
N GLU A 539 -36.58 -4.70 26.80
CA GLU A 539 -36.17 -5.97 27.42
C GLU A 539 -34.82 -5.85 28.14
N SER A 540 -34.16 -4.72 28.12
CA SER A 540 -32.85 -4.52 28.78
C SER A 540 -33.00 -4.21 30.26
N ASP A 541 -32.08 -4.77 31.06
CA ASP A 541 -32.06 -4.56 32.52
C ASP A 541 -31.65 -3.12 32.85
N VAL A 542 -30.77 -2.54 32.04
CA VAL A 542 -30.29 -1.15 32.18
C VAL A 542 -30.21 -0.49 30.81
N ILE A 543 -30.74 0.72 30.73
CA ILE A 543 -30.60 1.59 29.57
C ILE A 543 -29.63 2.71 29.92
N LEU A 544 -28.59 2.86 29.11
CA LEU A 544 -27.63 3.96 29.19
C LEU A 544 -27.99 4.97 28.09
N VAL A 545 -28.38 6.16 28.48
CA VAL A 545 -28.71 7.25 27.56
C VAL A 545 -27.48 8.14 27.41
N MET A 546 -26.89 8.10 26.24
CA MET A 546 -25.66 8.84 25.94
C MET A 546 -25.97 10.10 25.11
N ARG A 547 -25.33 11.20 25.51
CA ARG A 547 -25.30 12.45 24.75
C ARG A 547 -23.97 13.15 24.95
N ASP A 548 -23.39 13.61 23.86
CA ASP A 548 -22.11 14.35 23.84
C ASP A 548 -21.00 13.64 24.67
N GLY A 549 -20.90 12.32 24.50
CA GLY A 549 -19.91 11.47 25.15
C GLY A 549 -20.23 11.07 26.61
N ASN A 550 -21.29 11.58 27.21
CA ASN A 550 -21.64 11.33 28.62
C ASN A 550 -22.90 10.50 28.77
N ILE A 551 -23.01 9.73 29.87
CA ILE A 551 -24.27 9.18 30.34
C ILE A 551 -25.05 10.33 30.99
N ILE A 552 -26.16 10.72 30.38
CA ILE A 552 -27.06 11.74 30.93
C ILE A 552 -28.20 11.15 31.74
N GLU A 553 -28.61 9.91 31.43
CA GLU A 553 -29.66 9.18 32.15
C GLU A 553 -29.30 7.69 32.19
N GLN A 554 -29.66 7.04 33.27
CA GLN A 554 -29.50 5.60 33.48
C GLN A 554 -30.71 5.06 34.27
N GLY A 555 -31.20 3.87 33.90
CA GLY A 555 -32.30 3.19 34.57
C GLY A 555 -33.00 2.21 33.67
N THR A 556 -34.10 1.64 34.15
CA THR A 556 -35.00 0.78 33.38
C THR A 556 -35.89 1.61 32.43
N HIS A 557 -36.54 0.97 31.48
CA HIS A 557 -37.46 1.62 30.55
C HIS A 557 -38.53 2.46 31.27
N ASP A 558 -39.19 1.85 32.25
CA ASP A 558 -40.28 2.50 32.97
C ASP A 558 -39.81 3.65 33.86
N GLU A 559 -38.67 3.49 34.52
CA GLU A 559 -38.05 4.56 35.33
C GLU A 559 -37.68 5.76 34.47
N LEU A 560 -37.09 5.57 33.31
CA LEU A 560 -36.67 6.63 32.43
C LEU A 560 -37.84 7.36 31.77
N LEU A 561 -38.92 6.65 31.44
CA LEU A 561 -40.15 7.27 30.97
C LEU A 561 -40.82 8.13 32.05
N ALA A 562 -40.83 7.63 33.31
CA ALA A 562 -41.37 8.34 34.45
C ALA A 562 -40.60 9.61 34.81
N LYS A 563 -39.25 9.59 34.61
CA LYS A 563 -38.39 10.78 34.78
C LYS A 563 -38.73 11.92 33.80
N GLY A 564 -39.31 11.59 32.64
CA GLY A 564 -39.72 12.61 31.65
C GLY A 564 -38.54 13.35 30.99
N GLY A 565 -37.35 12.77 31.02
CA GLY A 565 -36.12 13.39 30.55
C GLY A 565 -35.83 13.22 29.06
N PHE A 566 -34.53 13.18 28.72
CA PHE A 566 -34.07 13.05 27.31
C PHE A 566 -34.49 11.71 26.68
N TYR A 567 -34.47 10.63 27.47
CA TYR A 567 -34.93 9.32 27.02
C TYR A 567 -36.39 9.34 26.55
N LYS A 568 -37.26 9.97 27.33
CA LYS A 568 -38.68 10.09 26.94
C LYS A 568 -38.85 10.84 25.62
N ASN A 569 -38.14 11.95 25.44
CA ASN A 569 -38.18 12.72 24.20
C ASN A 569 -37.67 11.90 23.02
N LEU A 570 -36.57 11.14 23.21
CA LEU A 570 -36.02 10.24 22.19
C LEU A 570 -37.03 9.13 21.85
N TYR A 571 -37.62 8.52 22.87
CA TYR A 571 -38.63 7.49 22.70
C TYR A 571 -39.85 7.99 21.94
N GLU A 572 -40.42 9.14 22.34
CA GLU A 572 -41.59 9.74 21.68
C GLU A 572 -41.29 10.16 20.23
N SER A 573 -40.08 10.64 19.96
CA SER A 573 -39.70 11.06 18.60
C SER A 573 -39.44 9.88 17.64
N GLN A 574 -38.98 8.75 18.16
CA GLN A 574 -38.61 7.60 17.32
C GLN A 574 -39.66 6.49 17.28
N PHE A 575 -40.42 6.29 18.36
CA PHE A 575 -41.23 5.09 18.57
C PHE A 575 -42.69 5.35 18.96
N ALA A 576 -43.06 6.53 19.44
CA ALA A 576 -44.44 6.88 19.72
C ALA A 576 -45.09 7.44 18.48
N LYS A 577 -45.72 6.55 17.70
CA LYS A 577 -46.75 6.93 16.69
C LYS A 577 -48.09 6.41 17.14
#